data_95f6e176e7718a3732de099aed66bd28
#
_entry.id   95f6e176e7718a3732de099aed66bd28
#
_cell.length_a   1.000
_cell.length_b   1.000
_cell.length_c   1.000
_cell.angle_alpha   90.00
_cell.angle_beta   90.00
_cell.angle_gamma   90.00
#
_symmetry.space_group_name_H-M   'P 1'
#
loop_
_entity.id
_entity.type
_entity.pdbx_description
1 polymer ?
#
loop_
_entity_poly.entity_id
_entity_poly.type
_entity_poly.pdbx_seq_one_letter_code
_entity_poly.pdbx_strand_id
1 'polypeptide(L)'
;MDPHELTLLEAAAALHTRQLGHLEYVQALLAQTDRLISLNAWISRDPEGLVLQAKALDKASSAPSEHLPLAGIPVAIKDNIDTSDLPTSGGTRSLLDARPQRNAPVVDVLLQAGALIAGKTNLHELALGGTTNNAVSGACRNPWNPLRIPGGSSGGSAVAVAARMVPAALGTDTGASVRLPAALCGVVGFRPSTGRYASPGILHLSPTKDTVGPMARCVADVAWLDGLLAKDRLHLPNVSLKGLRLGIPRGDFFEGADPQVLAVIEQALDTLVAEGVVCVTLDVPDLKQHNDATGSTLVMFEMMQSLPAYAKAQGLSMDALLAGVGSPDVARILSRQLGHERVTAAAYAAALARRQKLQAAYARHFADHRLDALIFPTCLMTAPLIGQDDRVHLSGRQVPTFQTLIRNTDPGSNAGLPGISLPAGLTAEGLPVGLELDGALGTDRHLLAVTAAIERVLPRLPRPPVVQA
;
A
#
# COMPACT_ATOMS: atom_id res chain seq x y z
N MET A 1 -15.95 13.66 19.97
CA MET A 1 -14.78 13.00 19.30
C MET A 1 -14.45 13.87 18.12
N ASP A 2 -13.18 14.19 17.90
CA ASP A 2 -12.81 15.03 16.75
C ASP A 2 -13.13 14.29 15.44
N PRO A 3 -13.79 14.94 14.46
CA PRO A 3 -14.25 14.26 13.27
C PRO A 3 -13.13 13.56 12.47
N HIS A 4 -11.92 14.12 12.44
CA HIS A 4 -10.76 13.51 11.75
C HIS A 4 -10.24 12.21 12.41
N GLU A 5 -10.67 11.89 13.63
CA GLU A 5 -10.32 10.64 14.32
C GLU A 5 -11.20 9.46 13.91
N LEU A 6 -12.35 9.72 13.31
CA LEU A 6 -13.27 8.66 12.90
C LEU A 6 -12.60 7.76 11.84
N THR A 7 -12.74 6.45 11.98
CA THR A 7 -12.41 5.49 10.93
C THR A 7 -13.33 5.67 9.72
N LEU A 8 -13.06 5.02 8.61
CA LEU A 8 -13.91 5.15 7.43
C LEU A 8 -15.37 4.75 7.73
N LEU A 9 -15.56 3.59 8.36
CA LEU A 9 -16.91 3.10 8.67
C LEU A 9 -17.62 3.93 9.74
N GLU A 10 -16.89 4.42 10.76
CA GLU A 10 -17.45 5.33 11.76
C GLU A 10 -17.88 6.66 11.14
N ALA A 11 -17.06 7.23 10.26
CA ALA A 11 -17.39 8.47 9.54
C ALA A 11 -18.60 8.25 8.61
N ALA A 12 -18.63 7.16 7.86
CA ALA A 12 -19.76 6.81 6.99
C ALA A 12 -21.06 6.69 7.79
N ALA A 13 -21.03 6.02 8.96
CA ALA A 13 -22.19 5.88 9.82
C ALA A 13 -22.64 7.24 10.41
N ALA A 14 -21.71 8.09 10.86
CA ALA A 14 -22.02 9.40 11.43
C ALA A 14 -22.63 10.36 10.37
N LEU A 15 -22.09 10.34 9.14
CA LEU A 15 -22.63 11.14 8.02
C LEU A 15 -24.00 10.62 7.58
N HIS A 16 -24.17 9.29 7.47
CA HIS A 16 -25.44 8.70 7.09
C HIS A 16 -26.56 9.00 8.08
N THR A 17 -26.26 8.95 9.39
CA THR A 17 -27.21 9.27 10.47
C THR A 17 -27.35 10.78 10.73
N ARG A 18 -26.62 11.62 9.99
CA ARG A 18 -26.57 13.09 10.18
C ARG A 18 -26.13 13.54 11.58
N GLN A 19 -25.41 12.68 12.28
CA GLN A 19 -24.71 13.06 13.53
C GLN A 19 -23.49 13.93 13.25
N LEU A 20 -22.99 13.92 12.01
CA LEU A 20 -21.92 14.75 11.49
C LEU A 20 -22.33 15.32 10.13
N GLY A 21 -22.07 16.61 9.89
CA GLY A 21 -22.28 17.25 8.58
C GLY A 21 -21.11 16.95 7.64
N HIS A 22 -21.40 16.83 6.34
CA HIS A 22 -20.35 16.60 5.33
C HIS A 22 -19.33 17.74 5.30
N LEU A 23 -19.80 18.99 5.37
CA LEU A 23 -18.94 20.18 5.42
C LEU A 23 -18.08 20.19 6.68
N GLU A 24 -18.66 19.90 7.83
CA GLU A 24 -17.94 19.81 9.10
C GLU A 24 -16.82 18.76 9.02
N TYR A 25 -17.12 17.57 8.50
CA TYR A 25 -16.15 16.50 8.34
C TYR A 25 -15.02 16.89 7.40
N VAL A 26 -15.34 17.40 6.22
CA VAL A 26 -14.34 17.84 5.24
C VAL A 26 -13.45 18.95 5.81
N GLN A 27 -14.03 19.94 6.50
CA GLN A 27 -13.28 21.03 7.13
C GLN A 27 -12.32 20.50 8.22
N ALA A 28 -12.74 19.53 9.02
CA ALA A 28 -11.87 18.91 10.03
C ALA A 28 -10.67 18.18 9.39
N LEU A 29 -10.88 17.44 8.29
CA LEU A 29 -9.80 16.77 7.56
C LEU A 29 -8.85 17.76 6.85
N LEU A 30 -9.39 18.85 6.29
CA LEU A 30 -8.57 19.91 5.69
C LEU A 30 -7.73 20.64 6.74
N ALA A 31 -8.31 20.99 7.88
CA ALA A 31 -7.58 21.60 8.99
C ALA A 31 -6.45 20.70 9.50
N GLN A 32 -6.70 19.40 9.63
CA GLN A 32 -5.68 18.41 10.00
C GLN A 32 -4.58 18.31 8.94
N THR A 33 -4.95 18.35 7.65
CA THR A 33 -3.99 18.34 6.53
C THR A 33 -3.10 19.57 6.57
N ASP A 34 -3.66 20.74 6.76
CA ASP A 34 -2.91 22.01 6.76
C ASP A 34 -1.99 22.11 7.98
N ARG A 35 -2.42 21.62 9.14
CA ARG A 35 -1.58 21.52 10.35
C ARG A 35 -0.35 20.64 10.11
N LEU A 36 -0.47 19.58 9.35
CA LEU A 36 0.57 18.57 9.12
C LEU A 36 1.14 18.62 7.68
N ILE A 37 0.98 19.74 6.97
CA ILE A 37 1.42 19.89 5.58
C ILE A 37 2.91 19.59 5.38
N SER A 38 3.73 19.84 6.42
CA SER A 38 5.18 19.58 6.42
C SER A 38 5.54 18.09 6.28
N LEU A 39 4.61 17.17 6.48
CA LEU A 39 4.81 15.74 6.20
C LEU A 39 4.90 15.43 4.71
N ASN A 40 4.52 16.37 3.87
CA ASN A 40 4.60 16.29 2.40
C ASN A 40 3.90 15.05 1.82
N ALA A 41 2.69 14.76 2.32
CA ALA A 41 1.89 13.61 1.91
C ALA A 41 1.21 13.78 0.54
N TRP A 42 1.11 15.02 0.02
CA TRP A 42 0.32 15.37 -1.14
C TRP A 42 1.18 15.93 -2.29
N ILE A 43 0.78 15.65 -3.53
CA ILE A 43 1.30 16.30 -4.74
C ILE A 43 0.30 17.36 -5.23
N SER A 44 -0.98 17.01 -5.32
CA SER A 44 -2.03 17.95 -5.73
C SER A 44 -3.31 17.75 -4.94
N ARG A 45 -4.01 18.85 -4.68
CA ARG A 45 -5.30 18.90 -3.97
C ARG A 45 -6.19 19.98 -4.57
N ASP A 46 -7.49 19.83 -4.39
CA ASP A 46 -8.49 20.87 -4.63
C ASP A 46 -9.38 21.07 -3.38
N PRO A 47 -8.89 21.78 -2.34
CA PRO A 47 -9.63 22.00 -1.11
C PRO A 47 -10.93 22.76 -1.32
N GLU A 48 -10.98 23.73 -2.25
CA GLU A 48 -12.15 24.53 -2.54
C GLU A 48 -13.25 23.69 -3.19
N GLY A 49 -12.89 22.87 -4.20
CA GLY A 49 -13.80 21.95 -4.85
C GLY A 49 -14.35 20.91 -3.87
N LEU A 50 -13.51 20.39 -2.95
CA LEU A 50 -13.92 19.46 -1.92
C LEU A 50 -14.95 20.08 -0.96
N VAL A 51 -14.74 21.32 -0.53
CA VAL A 51 -15.68 22.10 0.30
C VAL A 51 -17.00 22.35 -0.44
N LEU A 52 -16.95 22.68 -1.75
CA LEU A 52 -18.16 22.89 -2.55
C LEU A 52 -18.99 21.62 -2.67
N GLN A 53 -18.36 20.46 -2.91
CA GLN A 53 -19.02 19.17 -2.98
C GLN A 53 -19.66 18.80 -1.62
N ALA A 54 -18.96 18.99 -0.50
CA ALA A 54 -19.51 18.76 0.83
C ALA A 54 -20.72 19.63 1.16
N LYS A 55 -20.68 20.94 0.81
CA LYS A 55 -21.81 21.84 0.94
C LYS A 55 -23.03 21.42 0.10
N ALA A 56 -22.80 20.88 -1.09
CA ALA A 56 -23.86 20.36 -1.94
C ALA A 56 -24.55 19.14 -1.33
N LEU A 57 -23.77 18.23 -0.71
CA LEU A 57 -24.29 17.08 0.00
C LEU A 57 -25.13 17.47 1.23
N ASP A 58 -24.68 18.46 2.02
CA ASP A 58 -25.45 18.95 3.18
C ASP A 58 -26.77 19.62 2.78
N LYS A 59 -26.84 20.23 1.59
CA LYS A 59 -28.07 20.85 1.06
C LYS A 59 -29.07 19.83 0.50
N ALA A 60 -28.62 18.62 0.15
CA ALA A 60 -29.50 17.58 -0.36
C ALA A 60 -30.51 17.15 0.71
N SER A 61 -31.82 17.29 0.40
CA SER A 61 -32.92 17.10 1.37
C SER A 61 -33.13 15.63 1.77
N SER A 62 -32.67 14.67 0.94
CA SER A 62 -32.80 13.24 1.19
C SER A 62 -31.59 12.71 1.96
N ALA A 63 -31.82 11.79 2.91
CA ALA A 63 -30.74 10.98 3.47
C ALA A 63 -29.96 10.32 2.32
N PRO A 64 -28.61 10.17 2.45
CA PRO A 64 -27.84 9.41 1.48
C PRO A 64 -28.51 8.07 1.24
N SER A 65 -28.70 7.70 -0.03
CA SER A 65 -29.28 6.42 -0.41
C SER A 65 -28.41 5.30 0.14
N GLU A 66 -29.01 4.17 0.55
CA GLU A 66 -28.27 2.94 0.89
C GLU A 66 -27.31 2.50 -0.23
N HIS A 67 -27.51 3.03 -1.45
CA HIS A 67 -26.64 2.78 -2.61
C HIS A 67 -25.36 3.62 -2.64
N LEU A 68 -25.15 4.56 -1.69
CA LEU A 68 -23.96 5.41 -1.60
C LEU A 68 -23.20 5.19 -0.29
N PRO A 69 -22.58 4.02 -0.12
CA PRO A 69 -21.96 3.62 1.15
C PRO A 69 -20.74 4.49 1.56
N LEU A 70 -20.20 5.30 0.64
CA LEU A 70 -19.12 6.26 0.89
C LEU A 70 -19.58 7.72 0.73
N ALA A 71 -20.89 8.01 0.82
CA ALA A 71 -21.42 9.37 0.62
C ALA A 71 -20.66 10.42 1.44
N GLY A 72 -19.96 11.32 0.74
CA GLY A 72 -19.22 12.43 1.33
C GLY A 72 -17.91 12.03 2.06
N ILE A 73 -17.45 10.80 1.94
CA ILE A 73 -16.17 10.35 2.50
C ILE A 73 -15.00 10.76 1.59
N PRO A 74 -14.04 11.60 2.05
CA PRO A 74 -12.84 11.92 1.30
C PRO A 74 -11.87 10.74 1.28
N VAL A 75 -11.46 10.30 0.07
CA VAL A 75 -10.47 9.23 -0.15
C VAL A 75 -9.28 9.81 -0.91
N ALA A 76 -8.06 9.54 -0.46
CA ALA A 76 -6.83 9.95 -1.13
C ALA A 76 -6.42 8.95 -2.20
N ILE A 77 -5.88 9.43 -3.32
CA ILE A 77 -5.50 8.62 -4.47
C ILE A 77 -4.01 8.80 -4.74
N LYS A 78 -3.24 7.70 -4.79
CA LYS A 78 -1.83 7.77 -5.17
C LYS A 78 -1.65 8.38 -6.55
N ASP A 79 -0.63 9.21 -6.70
CA ASP A 79 -0.45 10.02 -7.93
C ASP A 79 0.09 9.25 -9.15
N ASN A 80 -0.04 7.94 -9.16
CA ASN A 80 0.09 7.10 -10.36
C ASN A 80 -1.23 6.41 -10.77
N ILE A 81 -2.35 6.78 -10.14
CA ILE A 81 -3.70 6.32 -10.48
C ILE A 81 -4.44 7.49 -11.10
N ASP A 82 -4.97 7.31 -12.29
CA ASP A 82 -5.60 8.37 -13.09
C ASP A 82 -6.88 8.90 -12.45
N THR A 83 -6.96 10.23 -12.39
CA THR A 83 -8.17 10.99 -12.06
C THR A 83 -8.38 12.05 -13.12
N SER A 84 -9.62 12.29 -13.57
CA SER A 84 -9.92 13.28 -14.62
C SER A 84 -9.83 14.72 -14.11
N ASP A 85 -10.09 14.92 -12.81
CA ASP A 85 -10.21 16.27 -12.24
C ASP A 85 -8.87 16.81 -11.70
N LEU A 86 -7.94 15.92 -11.36
CA LEU A 86 -6.62 16.28 -10.87
C LEU A 86 -5.53 15.69 -11.76
N PRO A 87 -4.34 16.32 -11.86
CA PRO A 87 -3.24 15.76 -12.60
C PRO A 87 -2.81 14.39 -12.07
N THR A 88 -2.22 13.56 -12.93
CA THR A 88 -1.54 12.31 -12.57
C THR A 88 -0.11 12.39 -13.06
N SER A 89 0.79 12.75 -12.16
CA SER A 89 2.19 13.05 -12.52
C SER A 89 3.15 11.87 -12.34
N GLY A 90 2.76 10.83 -11.60
CA GLY A 90 3.72 9.82 -11.19
C GLY A 90 4.86 10.38 -10.35
N GLY A 91 4.73 11.61 -9.83
CA GLY A 91 5.77 12.34 -9.11
C GLY A 91 6.95 12.75 -9.98
N THR A 92 6.82 12.80 -11.31
CA THR A 92 7.88 13.21 -12.24
C THR A 92 7.56 14.55 -12.91
N ARG A 93 8.59 15.35 -13.19
CA ARG A 93 8.45 16.76 -13.66
C ARG A 93 7.71 16.87 -14.99
N SER A 94 7.95 15.95 -15.92
CA SER A 94 7.34 15.99 -17.26
C SER A 94 5.84 15.72 -17.28
N LEU A 95 5.28 15.18 -16.21
CA LEU A 95 3.86 14.83 -16.08
C LEU A 95 3.11 15.70 -15.05
N LEU A 96 3.73 16.72 -14.45
CA LEU A 96 3.10 17.53 -13.38
C LEU A 96 1.74 18.12 -13.76
N ASP A 97 1.57 18.46 -15.04
CA ASP A 97 0.33 19.03 -15.56
C ASP A 97 -0.49 18.02 -16.40
N ALA A 98 -0.05 16.74 -16.45
CA ALA A 98 -0.74 15.71 -17.23
C ALA A 98 -2.10 15.41 -16.61
N ARG A 99 -3.19 15.71 -17.36
CA ARG A 99 -4.56 15.44 -16.93
C ARG A 99 -5.14 14.29 -17.76
N PRO A 100 -5.33 13.11 -17.15
CA PRO A 100 -6.00 12.01 -17.83
C PRO A 100 -7.42 12.39 -18.26
N GLN A 101 -7.84 11.94 -19.43
CA GLN A 101 -9.21 12.21 -19.94
C GLN A 101 -10.29 11.41 -19.21
N ARG A 102 -9.91 10.36 -18.48
CA ARG A 102 -10.81 9.45 -17.76
C ARG A 102 -10.17 9.04 -16.44
N ASN A 103 -11.02 8.77 -15.47
CA ASN A 103 -10.60 8.12 -14.24
C ASN A 103 -10.15 6.68 -14.49
N ALA A 104 -9.26 6.19 -13.65
CA ALA A 104 -9.10 4.74 -13.50
C ALA A 104 -10.42 4.12 -13.01
N PRO A 105 -10.83 2.91 -13.49
CA PRO A 105 -12.08 2.29 -13.06
C PRO A 105 -12.24 2.13 -11.56
N VAL A 106 -11.14 1.95 -10.82
CA VAL A 106 -11.16 1.90 -9.34
C VAL A 106 -11.58 3.24 -8.72
N VAL A 107 -11.24 4.36 -9.35
CA VAL A 107 -11.69 5.70 -8.94
C VAL A 107 -13.17 5.89 -9.24
N ASP A 108 -13.62 5.46 -10.42
CA ASP A 108 -15.04 5.51 -10.78
C ASP A 108 -15.92 4.72 -9.82
N VAL A 109 -15.44 3.54 -9.34
CA VAL A 109 -16.15 2.76 -8.31
C VAL A 109 -16.30 3.55 -7.01
N LEU A 110 -15.25 4.24 -6.55
CA LEU A 110 -15.33 5.08 -5.35
C LEU A 110 -16.31 6.25 -5.53
N LEU A 111 -16.25 6.95 -6.67
CA LEU A 111 -17.16 8.05 -6.99
C LEU A 111 -18.62 7.58 -7.09
N GLN A 112 -18.87 6.42 -7.70
CA GLN A 112 -20.20 5.80 -7.77
C GLN A 112 -20.71 5.39 -6.39
N ALA A 113 -19.83 5.04 -5.46
CA ALA A 113 -20.17 4.79 -4.06
C ALA A 113 -20.39 6.07 -3.24
N GLY A 114 -20.20 7.27 -3.85
CA GLY A 114 -20.40 8.57 -3.23
C GLY A 114 -19.17 9.17 -2.55
N ALA A 115 -17.97 8.58 -2.72
CA ALA A 115 -16.75 9.14 -2.19
C ALA A 115 -16.38 10.48 -2.84
N LEU A 116 -15.65 11.30 -2.11
CA LEU A 116 -14.98 12.51 -2.62
C LEU A 116 -13.49 12.22 -2.82
N ILE A 117 -12.88 12.77 -3.86
CA ILE A 117 -11.45 12.64 -4.07
C ILE A 117 -10.73 13.74 -3.29
N ALA A 118 -10.03 13.38 -2.21
CA ALA A 118 -9.34 14.33 -1.33
C ALA A 118 -8.11 14.97 -1.98
N GLY A 119 -7.49 14.30 -2.94
CA GLY A 119 -6.29 14.74 -3.63
C GLY A 119 -5.40 13.57 -4.07
N LYS A 120 -4.27 13.93 -4.70
CA LYS A 120 -3.25 12.99 -5.19
C LYS A 120 -2.08 12.95 -4.21
N THR A 121 -1.75 11.74 -3.74
CA THR A 121 -0.72 11.56 -2.71
C THR A 121 0.67 11.38 -3.30
N ASN A 122 1.66 11.86 -2.54
CA ASN A 122 3.08 11.73 -2.87
C ASN A 122 3.52 10.26 -2.95
N LEU A 123 4.48 10.00 -3.81
CA LEU A 123 4.98 8.65 -4.08
C LEU A 123 6.48 8.69 -4.39
N HIS A 124 7.15 7.55 -4.34
CA HIS A 124 8.45 7.40 -4.97
C HIS A 124 8.28 7.60 -6.48
N GLU A 125 9.15 8.40 -7.09
CA GLU A 125 9.02 8.83 -8.49
C GLU A 125 8.77 7.64 -9.44
N LEU A 126 7.75 7.76 -10.31
CA LEU A 126 7.26 6.72 -11.22
C LEU A 126 6.91 5.39 -10.52
N ALA A 127 6.65 5.42 -9.23
CA ALA A 127 6.45 4.25 -8.36
C ALA A 127 7.67 3.29 -8.28
N LEU A 128 8.85 3.69 -8.79
CA LEU A 128 10.04 2.87 -8.97
C LEU A 128 11.02 2.99 -7.79
N GLY A 129 10.56 2.67 -6.59
CA GLY A 129 11.38 2.66 -5.37
C GLY A 129 10.57 2.44 -4.09
N GLY A 130 11.25 2.41 -2.94
CA GLY A 130 10.67 2.01 -1.65
C GLY A 130 10.73 3.07 -0.53
N THR A 131 11.20 4.29 -0.80
CA THR A 131 11.45 5.28 0.26
C THR A 131 10.51 6.49 0.23
N THR A 132 9.88 6.79 -0.89
CA THR A 132 9.13 8.02 -1.16
C THR A 132 9.98 9.28 -0.89
N ASN A 133 11.30 9.16 -1.11
CA ASN A 133 12.24 10.28 -1.16
C ASN A 133 12.30 10.78 -2.61
N ASN A 134 11.29 11.52 -3.02
CA ASN A 134 11.14 12.00 -4.39
C ASN A 134 11.88 13.33 -4.59
N ALA A 135 12.75 13.42 -5.59
CA ALA A 135 13.53 14.62 -5.86
C ALA A 135 12.72 15.74 -6.57
N VAL A 136 11.56 15.44 -7.13
CA VAL A 136 10.67 16.40 -7.80
C VAL A 136 9.64 16.99 -6.83
N SER A 137 8.89 16.13 -6.13
CA SER A 137 7.84 16.54 -5.18
C SER A 137 8.36 16.72 -3.74
N GLY A 138 9.61 16.39 -3.47
CA GLY A 138 10.19 16.39 -2.14
C GLY A 138 9.95 15.11 -1.36
N ALA A 139 10.78 14.85 -0.35
CA ALA A 139 10.66 13.68 0.51
C ALA A 139 9.36 13.72 1.33
N CYS A 140 8.59 12.63 1.28
CA CYS A 140 7.49 12.38 2.21
C CYS A 140 8.05 11.94 3.57
N ARG A 141 7.43 12.38 4.67
CA ARG A 141 7.93 12.21 6.03
C ARG A 141 7.03 11.32 6.86
N ASN A 142 7.63 10.44 7.66
CA ASN A 142 6.91 9.51 8.50
C ASN A 142 6.25 10.22 9.69
N PRO A 143 4.94 10.02 9.97
CA PRO A 143 4.26 10.66 11.09
C PRO A 143 4.77 10.23 12.48
N TRP A 144 5.44 9.09 12.58
CA TRP A 144 6.04 8.62 13.84
C TRP A 144 7.37 9.31 14.13
N ASN A 145 8.11 9.66 13.09
CA ASN A 145 9.34 10.45 13.17
C ASN A 145 9.62 11.12 11.81
N PRO A 146 9.46 12.46 11.69
CA PRO A 146 9.62 13.18 10.42
C PRO A 146 11.03 13.18 9.81
N LEU A 147 12.02 12.64 10.51
CA LEU A 147 13.38 12.44 9.97
C LEU A 147 13.50 11.12 9.21
N ARG A 148 12.48 10.26 9.28
CA ARG A 148 12.46 8.93 8.69
C ARG A 148 11.53 8.85 7.49
N ILE A 149 11.79 7.87 6.60
CA ILE A 149 10.93 7.60 5.45
C ILE A 149 9.60 6.99 5.91
N PRO A 150 8.50 7.19 5.17
CA PRO A 150 7.24 6.49 5.38
C PRO A 150 7.22 5.08 4.75
N GLY A 151 8.28 4.69 4.04
CA GLY A 151 8.24 3.60 3.07
C GLY A 151 7.70 4.05 1.72
N GLY A 152 7.54 3.12 0.79
CA GLY A 152 7.09 3.44 -0.57
C GLY A 152 6.78 2.17 -1.40
N SER A 153 6.32 2.44 -2.61
CA SER A 153 6.20 3.74 -3.29
C SER A 153 4.95 4.54 -2.92
N SER A 154 3.96 4.01 -2.17
CA SER A 154 2.72 4.70 -1.76
C SER A 154 2.87 5.41 -0.40
N GLY A 155 4.03 6.05 -0.15
CA GLY A 155 4.30 6.66 1.16
C GLY A 155 3.34 7.77 1.53
N GLY A 156 2.98 8.65 0.58
CA GLY A 156 2.01 9.72 0.82
C GLY A 156 0.62 9.20 1.21
N SER A 157 0.16 8.08 0.62
CA SER A 157 -1.10 7.43 0.97
C SER A 157 -1.08 6.91 2.41
N ALA A 158 -0.01 6.23 2.82
CA ALA A 158 0.15 5.76 4.19
C ALA A 158 0.23 6.91 5.20
N VAL A 159 0.98 7.97 4.87
CA VAL A 159 1.10 9.17 5.71
C VAL A 159 -0.25 9.88 5.87
N ALA A 160 -1.00 10.07 4.78
CA ALA A 160 -2.31 10.72 4.84
C ALA A 160 -3.29 9.98 5.76
N VAL A 161 -3.28 8.64 5.73
CA VAL A 161 -4.10 7.79 6.62
C VAL A 161 -3.58 7.82 8.06
N ALA A 162 -2.29 7.62 8.28
CA ALA A 162 -1.68 7.59 9.61
C ALA A 162 -1.79 8.93 10.33
N ALA A 163 -1.64 10.04 9.58
CA ALA A 163 -1.77 11.40 10.09
C ALA A 163 -3.22 11.89 10.17
N ARG A 164 -4.20 11.06 9.84
CA ARG A 164 -5.65 11.37 9.90
C ARG A 164 -6.08 12.53 9.00
N MET A 165 -5.37 12.72 7.90
CA MET A 165 -5.75 13.68 6.85
C MET A 165 -6.92 13.15 6.03
N VAL A 166 -7.07 11.82 5.95
CA VAL A 166 -8.19 11.08 5.35
C VAL A 166 -8.44 9.78 6.11
N PRO A 167 -9.66 9.22 6.08
CA PRO A 167 -9.93 7.93 6.70
C PRO A 167 -9.33 6.76 5.91
N ALA A 168 -9.18 6.91 4.59
CA ALA A 168 -8.66 5.87 3.71
C ALA A 168 -7.95 6.45 2.48
N ALA A 169 -7.11 5.62 1.85
CA ALA A 169 -6.40 5.95 0.62
C ALA A 169 -6.26 4.73 -0.30
N LEU A 170 -6.06 4.99 -1.60
CA LEU A 170 -5.57 3.99 -2.55
C LEU A 170 -4.08 4.18 -2.80
N GLY A 171 -3.36 3.07 -2.81
CA GLY A 171 -1.99 2.94 -3.29
C GLY A 171 -1.89 1.96 -4.45
N THR A 172 -0.67 1.68 -4.91
CA THR A 172 -0.35 0.59 -5.85
C THR A 172 0.77 -0.26 -5.30
N ASP A 173 0.73 -1.57 -5.53
CA ASP A 173 1.71 -2.54 -5.03
C ASP A 173 2.21 -3.42 -6.18
N THR A 174 3.50 -3.31 -6.48
CA THR A 174 4.23 -4.15 -7.44
C THR A 174 5.04 -5.22 -6.72
N GLY A 175 5.66 -4.88 -5.58
CA GLY A 175 6.48 -5.78 -4.76
C GLY A 175 6.29 -5.59 -3.26
N ALA A 176 5.85 -4.37 -2.85
CA ALA A 176 5.71 -3.98 -1.44
C ALA A 176 4.89 -2.71 -1.27
N SER A 177 4.57 -2.02 -2.35
CA SER A 177 4.35 -0.56 -2.33
C SER A 177 3.04 -0.08 -1.69
N VAL A 178 2.19 -0.96 -1.17
CA VAL A 178 1.08 -0.68 -0.24
C VAL A 178 1.45 -1.18 1.16
N ARG A 179 1.95 -2.39 1.27
CA ARG A 179 2.21 -3.10 2.54
C ARG A 179 3.39 -2.52 3.30
N LEU A 180 4.51 -2.24 2.63
CA LEU A 180 5.69 -1.61 3.24
C LEU A 180 5.37 -0.25 3.87
N PRO A 181 4.78 0.73 3.14
CA PRO A 181 4.44 2.00 3.77
C PRO A 181 3.37 1.86 4.85
N ALA A 182 2.44 0.91 4.74
CA ALA A 182 1.50 0.60 5.82
C ALA A 182 2.23 0.14 7.09
N ALA A 183 3.18 -0.80 6.96
CA ALA A 183 4.00 -1.29 8.06
C ALA A 183 4.78 -0.17 8.75
N LEU A 184 5.48 0.67 7.98
CA LEU A 184 6.34 1.72 8.51
C LEU A 184 5.57 2.94 9.06
N CYS A 185 4.31 3.12 8.64
CA CYS A 185 3.43 4.19 9.15
C CYS A 185 2.40 3.70 10.19
N GLY A 186 2.37 2.40 10.52
CA GLY A 186 1.48 1.84 11.53
C GLY A 186 0.00 1.90 11.12
N VAL A 187 -0.30 1.60 9.86
CA VAL A 187 -1.66 1.47 9.31
C VAL A 187 -1.83 0.10 8.65
N VAL A 188 -3.04 -0.21 8.20
CA VAL A 188 -3.34 -1.43 7.46
C VAL A 188 -3.25 -1.15 5.97
N GLY A 189 -2.53 -2.01 5.23
CA GLY A 189 -2.41 -1.95 3.79
C GLY A 189 -2.62 -3.31 3.16
N PHE A 190 -3.56 -3.40 2.22
CA PHE A 190 -3.94 -4.64 1.56
C PHE A 190 -3.53 -4.63 0.09
N ARG A 191 -2.77 -5.64 -0.30
CA ARG A 191 -2.53 -6.01 -1.68
C ARG A 191 -3.49 -7.14 -2.06
N PRO A 192 -4.48 -6.94 -2.95
CA PRO A 192 -5.34 -8.02 -3.42
C PRO A 192 -4.58 -8.99 -4.34
N SER A 193 -5.14 -10.15 -4.59
CA SER A 193 -4.71 -11.05 -5.67
C SER A 193 -4.61 -10.28 -6.98
N THR A 194 -3.52 -10.50 -7.74
CA THR A 194 -3.34 -9.82 -9.02
C THR A 194 -4.53 -10.10 -9.94
N GLY A 195 -5.12 -9.02 -10.48
CA GLY A 195 -6.31 -9.09 -11.34
C GLY A 195 -7.65 -9.04 -10.61
N ARG A 196 -7.67 -8.93 -9.26
CA ARG A 196 -8.93 -8.79 -8.50
C ARG A 196 -9.63 -7.46 -8.77
N TYR A 197 -8.88 -6.37 -8.93
CA TYR A 197 -9.43 -5.07 -9.33
C TYR A 197 -9.07 -4.76 -10.78
N ALA A 198 -9.89 -3.91 -11.41
CA ALA A 198 -9.58 -3.41 -12.74
C ALA A 198 -8.33 -2.51 -12.68
N SER A 199 -7.39 -2.72 -13.60
CA SER A 199 -6.09 -2.05 -13.64
C SER A 199 -5.87 -0.98 -14.72
N PRO A 200 -6.76 -0.72 -15.71
CA PRO A 200 -6.58 0.41 -16.61
C PRO A 200 -6.47 1.75 -15.86
N GLY A 201 -5.81 2.74 -16.46
CA GLY A 201 -5.66 4.07 -15.86
C GLY A 201 -4.67 4.12 -14.70
N ILE A 202 -3.66 3.25 -14.74
CA ILE A 202 -2.54 3.26 -13.78
C ILE A 202 -1.25 3.44 -14.57
N LEU A 203 -0.34 4.27 -14.09
CA LEU A 203 1.03 4.29 -14.55
C LEU A 203 1.70 3.01 -14.02
N HIS A 204 1.76 1.99 -14.88
CA HIS A 204 2.25 0.65 -14.54
C HIS A 204 3.76 0.55 -14.56
N LEU A 205 4.30 -0.18 -13.57
CA LEU A 205 5.64 -0.77 -13.63
C LEU A 205 5.59 -2.17 -14.28
N SER A 206 4.65 -2.98 -13.84
CA SER A 206 4.53 -4.38 -14.26
C SER A 206 3.07 -4.83 -14.26
N PRO A 207 2.37 -4.79 -15.41
CA PRO A 207 0.98 -5.26 -15.49
C PRO A 207 0.76 -6.68 -14.97
N THR A 208 1.80 -7.53 -15.01
CA THR A 208 1.77 -8.89 -14.46
C THR A 208 1.75 -8.92 -12.93
N LYS A 209 2.24 -7.85 -12.25
CA LYS A 209 2.41 -7.81 -10.80
C LYS A 209 1.57 -6.70 -10.13
N ASP A 210 1.39 -5.58 -10.81
CA ASP A 210 0.77 -4.39 -10.22
C ASP A 210 -0.67 -4.64 -9.81
N THR A 211 -1.02 -4.12 -8.64
CA THR A 211 -2.40 -4.04 -8.20
C THR A 211 -2.63 -2.74 -7.43
N VAL A 212 -3.83 -2.18 -7.54
CA VAL A 212 -4.26 -1.15 -6.59
C VAL A 212 -4.51 -1.82 -5.25
N GLY A 213 -4.21 -1.13 -4.15
CA GLY A 213 -4.44 -1.62 -2.82
C GLY A 213 -4.98 -0.54 -1.88
N PRO A 214 -6.07 -0.81 -1.14
CA PRO A 214 -6.60 0.10 -0.15
C PRO A 214 -5.72 0.13 1.11
N MET A 215 -5.68 1.31 1.74
CA MET A 215 -5.01 1.58 3.00
C MET A 215 -5.97 2.30 3.93
N ALA A 216 -6.06 1.86 5.19
CA ALA A 216 -6.88 2.48 6.24
C ALA A 216 -6.29 2.20 7.63
N ARG A 217 -6.92 2.70 8.71
CA ARG A 217 -6.42 2.49 10.06
C ARG A 217 -6.81 1.15 10.69
N CYS A 218 -7.76 0.42 10.09
CA CYS A 218 -8.17 -0.91 10.57
C CYS A 218 -8.54 -1.83 9.40
N VAL A 219 -8.55 -3.13 9.67
CA VAL A 219 -8.86 -4.16 8.68
C VAL A 219 -10.30 -4.06 8.19
N ALA A 220 -11.23 -3.66 9.05
CA ALA A 220 -12.65 -3.52 8.68
C ALA A 220 -12.84 -2.49 7.55
N ASP A 221 -12.18 -1.33 7.64
CA ASP A 221 -12.23 -0.28 6.61
C ASP A 221 -11.62 -0.74 5.29
N VAL A 222 -10.47 -1.42 5.36
CA VAL A 222 -9.80 -2.00 4.18
C VAL A 222 -10.67 -3.06 3.51
N ALA A 223 -11.29 -3.94 4.30
CA ALA A 223 -12.17 -4.97 3.81
C ALA A 223 -13.46 -4.42 3.17
N TRP A 224 -13.95 -3.30 3.67
CA TRP A 224 -15.09 -2.59 3.08
C TRP A 224 -14.73 -2.02 1.71
N LEU A 225 -13.58 -1.36 1.61
CA LEU A 225 -13.06 -0.86 0.33
C LEU A 225 -12.79 -1.99 -0.66
N ASP A 226 -12.20 -3.12 -0.22
CA ASP A 226 -12.02 -4.30 -1.07
C ASP A 226 -13.34 -4.80 -1.63
N GLY A 227 -14.38 -4.90 -0.78
CA GLY A 227 -15.70 -5.33 -1.21
C GLY A 227 -16.28 -4.42 -2.31
N LEU A 228 -16.13 -3.10 -2.18
CA LEU A 228 -16.58 -2.14 -3.18
C LEU A 228 -15.77 -2.27 -4.49
N LEU A 229 -14.44 -2.24 -4.39
CA LEU A 229 -13.54 -2.26 -5.55
C LEU A 229 -13.63 -3.56 -6.35
N ALA A 230 -13.83 -4.68 -5.67
CA ALA A 230 -14.00 -6.00 -6.29
C ALA A 230 -15.45 -6.31 -6.69
N LYS A 231 -16.41 -5.44 -6.34
CA LYS A 231 -17.86 -5.69 -6.48
C LYS A 231 -18.28 -7.01 -5.81
N ASP A 232 -17.74 -7.25 -4.63
CA ASP A 232 -17.94 -8.42 -3.80
C ASP A 232 -18.77 -8.08 -2.55
N ARG A 233 -18.99 -9.02 -1.65
CA ARG A 233 -19.71 -8.80 -0.39
C ARG A 233 -18.95 -7.79 0.48
N LEU A 234 -19.67 -6.83 1.08
CA LEU A 234 -19.05 -5.84 1.96
C LEU A 234 -18.66 -6.41 3.33
N HIS A 235 -19.48 -7.32 3.86
CA HIS A 235 -19.23 -7.92 5.17
C HIS A 235 -18.34 -9.18 5.07
N LEU A 236 -17.39 -9.26 6.01
CA LEU A 236 -16.53 -10.44 6.15
C LEU A 236 -17.24 -11.56 6.92
N PRO A 237 -16.94 -12.84 6.62
CA PRO A 237 -17.35 -13.94 7.48
C PRO A 237 -16.64 -13.81 8.84
N ASN A 238 -17.30 -14.30 9.89
CA ASN A 238 -16.65 -14.38 11.20
C ASN A 238 -15.71 -15.59 11.23
N VAL A 239 -14.44 -15.35 11.60
CA VAL A 239 -13.40 -16.37 11.72
C VAL A 239 -12.99 -16.49 13.18
N SER A 240 -12.91 -17.76 13.68
CA SER A 240 -12.35 -18.08 14.99
C SER A 240 -10.84 -18.20 14.93
N LEU A 241 -10.13 -17.64 15.89
CA LEU A 241 -8.68 -17.85 16.03
C LEU A 241 -8.34 -19.28 16.46
N LYS A 242 -9.23 -19.90 17.27
CA LYS A 242 -8.99 -21.26 17.75
C LYS A 242 -8.98 -22.27 16.61
N GLY A 243 -7.84 -22.90 16.43
CA GLY A 243 -7.58 -23.90 15.38
C GLY A 243 -7.18 -23.32 14.02
N LEU A 244 -7.15 -21.98 13.86
CA LEU A 244 -6.58 -21.31 12.68
C LEU A 244 -5.13 -21.72 12.49
N ARG A 245 -4.71 -22.03 11.26
CA ARG A 245 -3.37 -22.56 10.96
C ARG A 245 -2.56 -21.52 10.18
N LEU A 246 -1.53 -20.97 10.84
CA LEU A 246 -0.61 -20.00 10.25
C LEU A 246 0.76 -20.60 10.01
N GLY A 247 1.27 -20.49 8.78
CA GLY A 247 2.61 -20.93 8.42
C GLY A 247 3.64 -19.83 8.71
N ILE A 248 4.69 -20.16 9.47
CA ILE A 248 5.78 -19.23 9.80
C ILE A 248 7.02 -19.63 8.98
N PRO A 249 7.37 -18.94 7.89
CA PRO A 249 8.55 -19.22 7.08
C PRO A 249 9.81 -18.66 7.75
N ARG A 250 10.32 -19.34 8.79
CA ARG A 250 11.37 -18.83 9.69
C ARG A 250 12.68 -18.45 8.99
N GLY A 251 13.13 -19.19 8.01
CA GLY A 251 14.42 -18.96 7.34
C GLY A 251 14.53 -17.55 6.74
N ASP A 252 14.42 -17.44 5.44
CA ASP A 252 14.67 -16.21 4.68
C ASP A 252 13.80 -14.99 5.10
N PHE A 253 12.61 -15.21 5.65
CA PHE A 253 11.71 -14.13 6.06
C PHE A 253 12.03 -13.52 7.44
N PHE A 254 12.87 -14.17 8.25
CA PHE A 254 13.25 -13.70 9.59
C PHE A 254 14.75 -13.47 9.71
N GLU A 255 15.57 -14.16 8.91
CA GLU A 255 17.03 -14.11 9.02
C GLU A 255 17.57 -12.69 8.80
N GLY A 256 18.40 -12.24 9.73
CA GLY A 256 19.05 -10.94 9.70
C GLY A 256 18.13 -9.74 9.96
N ALA A 257 16.89 -9.97 10.39
CA ALA A 257 15.99 -8.88 10.78
C ALA A 257 16.51 -8.14 12.03
N ASP A 258 16.07 -6.90 12.19
CA ASP A 258 16.35 -6.09 13.37
C ASP A 258 15.81 -6.80 14.63
N PRO A 259 16.62 -7.00 15.68
CA PRO A 259 16.18 -7.63 16.93
C PRO A 259 14.94 -6.97 17.55
N GLN A 260 14.77 -5.65 17.43
CA GLN A 260 13.58 -4.97 17.92
C GLN A 260 12.33 -5.33 17.12
N VAL A 261 12.46 -5.49 15.79
CA VAL A 261 11.38 -5.97 14.92
C VAL A 261 11.01 -7.40 15.32
N LEU A 262 12.00 -8.29 15.45
CA LEU A 262 11.77 -9.67 15.86
C LEU A 262 11.06 -9.76 17.22
N ALA A 263 11.48 -8.97 18.22
CA ALA A 263 10.83 -8.97 19.52
C ALA A 263 9.33 -8.64 19.47
N VAL A 264 8.95 -7.65 18.65
CA VAL A 264 7.52 -7.27 18.46
C VAL A 264 6.76 -8.38 17.74
N ILE A 265 7.36 -8.98 16.71
CA ILE A 265 6.72 -10.08 15.95
C ILE A 265 6.55 -11.32 16.81
N GLU A 266 7.56 -11.73 17.59
CA GLU A 266 7.45 -12.88 18.48
C GLU A 266 6.37 -12.68 19.53
N GLN A 267 6.28 -11.47 20.11
CA GLN A 267 5.20 -11.14 21.05
C GLN A 267 3.81 -11.25 20.40
N ALA A 268 3.66 -10.82 19.15
CA ALA A 268 2.41 -10.99 18.41
C ALA A 268 2.08 -12.48 18.16
N LEU A 269 3.09 -13.28 17.77
CA LEU A 269 2.92 -14.72 17.59
C LEU A 269 2.55 -15.44 18.90
N ASP A 270 3.18 -15.09 20.02
CA ASP A 270 2.85 -15.64 21.34
C ASP A 270 1.40 -15.31 21.73
N THR A 271 0.94 -14.09 21.46
CA THR A 271 -0.45 -13.68 21.67
C THR A 271 -1.41 -14.56 20.86
N LEU A 272 -1.11 -14.81 19.58
CA LEU A 272 -1.93 -15.64 18.71
C LEU A 272 -1.96 -17.11 19.16
N VAL A 273 -0.84 -17.65 19.62
CA VAL A 273 -0.77 -19.00 20.18
C VAL A 273 -1.63 -19.11 21.44
N ALA A 274 -1.60 -18.09 22.32
CA ALA A 274 -2.42 -18.06 23.53
C ALA A 274 -3.94 -18.03 23.20
N GLU A 275 -4.33 -17.46 22.05
CA GLU A 275 -5.71 -17.45 21.52
C GLU A 275 -6.08 -18.76 20.77
N GLY A 276 -5.17 -19.74 20.74
CA GLY A 276 -5.40 -21.06 20.16
C GLY A 276 -5.12 -21.19 18.67
N VAL A 277 -4.38 -20.24 18.09
CA VAL A 277 -3.84 -20.35 16.72
C VAL A 277 -2.77 -21.43 16.67
N VAL A 278 -2.80 -22.25 15.63
CA VAL A 278 -1.78 -23.28 15.37
C VAL A 278 -0.70 -22.70 14.46
N CYS A 279 0.43 -22.32 15.04
CA CYS A 279 1.60 -21.85 14.31
C CYS A 279 2.43 -23.03 13.80
N VAL A 280 2.65 -23.10 12.48
CA VAL A 280 3.41 -24.16 11.80
C VAL A 280 4.71 -23.56 11.27
N THR A 281 5.84 -23.91 11.84
CA THR A 281 7.15 -23.51 11.29
C THR A 281 7.40 -24.19 9.96
N LEU A 282 7.78 -23.42 8.95
CA LEU A 282 8.01 -23.87 7.59
C LEU A 282 9.47 -23.61 7.20
N ASP A 283 10.01 -24.55 6.44
CA ASP A 283 11.22 -24.36 5.64
C ASP A 283 10.80 -24.23 4.17
N VAL A 284 11.09 -23.07 3.54
CA VAL A 284 10.56 -22.71 2.22
C VAL A 284 11.66 -22.19 1.27
N PRO A 285 12.82 -22.87 1.15
CA PRO A 285 13.95 -22.40 0.34
C PRO A 285 13.60 -22.28 -1.15
N ASP A 286 12.62 -23.04 -1.62
CA ASP A 286 12.12 -23.00 -3.00
C ASP A 286 11.41 -21.67 -3.33
N LEU A 287 10.77 -21.02 -2.37
CA LEU A 287 10.16 -19.71 -2.57
C LEU A 287 11.24 -18.67 -2.90
N LYS A 288 12.32 -18.61 -2.10
CA LYS A 288 13.44 -17.70 -2.36
C LYS A 288 14.10 -18.00 -3.70
N GLN A 289 14.44 -19.25 -3.96
CA GLN A 289 15.11 -19.67 -5.20
C GLN A 289 14.34 -19.25 -6.45
N HIS A 290 13.01 -19.41 -6.45
CA HIS A 290 12.19 -19.02 -7.58
C HIS A 290 11.99 -17.51 -7.64
N ASN A 291 11.89 -16.82 -6.51
CA ASN A 291 11.73 -15.38 -6.45
C ASN A 291 12.96 -14.63 -6.98
N ASP A 292 14.17 -14.97 -6.52
CA ASP A 292 15.41 -14.31 -6.91
C ASP A 292 15.64 -14.35 -8.43
N ALA A 293 15.10 -15.38 -9.08
CA ALA A 293 15.23 -15.57 -10.52
C ALA A 293 14.13 -14.85 -11.35
N THR A 294 13.12 -14.25 -10.71
CA THR A 294 11.96 -13.66 -11.41
C THR A 294 11.77 -12.19 -11.15
N GLY A 295 11.86 -11.76 -9.88
CA GLY A 295 11.36 -10.49 -9.35
C GLY A 295 11.67 -9.26 -10.20
N SER A 296 12.94 -8.89 -10.29
CA SER A 296 13.34 -7.69 -11.02
C SER A 296 13.20 -7.84 -12.52
N THR A 297 13.40 -9.05 -13.07
CA THR A 297 13.35 -9.30 -14.53
C THR A 297 11.99 -8.98 -15.12
N LEU A 298 10.89 -9.38 -14.45
CA LEU A 298 9.53 -9.07 -14.91
C LEU A 298 9.29 -7.57 -14.93
N VAL A 299 9.60 -6.90 -13.82
CA VAL A 299 9.38 -5.45 -13.67
C VAL A 299 10.19 -4.66 -14.70
N MET A 300 11.49 -4.96 -14.85
CA MET A 300 12.36 -4.22 -15.75
C MET A 300 11.95 -4.37 -17.22
N PHE A 301 11.52 -5.56 -17.63
CA PHE A 301 11.03 -5.76 -19.01
C PHE A 301 9.70 -5.06 -19.25
N GLU A 302 8.72 -5.25 -18.36
CA GLU A 302 7.37 -4.73 -18.54
C GLU A 302 7.31 -3.20 -18.39
N MET A 303 8.08 -2.63 -17.49
CA MET A 303 8.22 -1.18 -17.32
C MET A 303 8.66 -0.49 -18.63
N MET A 304 9.61 -1.09 -19.34
CA MET A 304 10.10 -0.57 -20.62
C MET A 304 9.08 -0.70 -21.77
N GLN A 305 7.94 -1.34 -21.53
CA GLN A 305 6.78 -1.33 -22.42
C GLN A 305 5.70 -0.35 -21.91
N SER A 306 5.46 -0.35 -20.62
CA SER A 306 4.39 0.40 -19.98
C SER A 306 4.64 1.91 -19.94
N LEU A 307 5.85 2.34 -19.56
CA LEU A 307 6.18 3.77 -19.47
C LEU A 307 6.08 4.52 -20.81
N PRO A 308 6.63 4.01 -21.94
CA PRO A 308 6.45 4.66 -23.23
C PRO A 308 4.99 4.73 -23.68
N ALA A 309 4.20 3.67 -23.39
CA ALA A 309 2.79 3.63 -23.71
C ALA A 309 1.99 4.67 -22.91
N TYR A 310 2.26 4.79 -21.62
CA TYR A 310 1.64 5.81 -20.76
C TYR A 310 2.04 7.23 -21.19
N ALA A 311 3.35 7.49 -21.41
CA ALA A 311 3.84 8.78 -21.90
C ALA A 311 3.13 9.19 -23.20
N LYS A 312 3.03 8.28 -24.17
CA LYS A 312 2.33 8.52 -25.44
C LYS A 312 0.86 8.85 -25.23
N ALA A 313 0.17 8.17 -24.30
CA ALA A 313 -1.23 8.48 -23.98
C ALA A 313 -1.41 9.88 -23.39
N GLN A 314 -0.36 10.42 -22.73
CA GLN A 314 -0.31 11.79 -22.23
C GLN A 314 0.27 12.80 -23.24
N GLY A 315 0.49 12.40 -24.49
CA GLY A 315 1.04 13.26 -25.54
C GLY A 315 2.55 13.50 -25.45
N LEU A 316 3.29 12.68 -24.70
CA LEU A 316 4.73 12.80 -24.50
C LEU A 316 5.51 11.70 -25.23
N SER A 317 6.74 12.01 -25.68
CA SER A 317 7.71 10.99 -26.04
C SER A 317 8.36 10.38 -24.80
N MET A 318 8.98 9.19 -24.96
CA MET A 318 9.77 8.59 -23.86
C MET A 318 10.95 9.48 -23.45
N ASP A 319 11.60 10.13 -24.43
CA ASP A 319 12.72 11.06 -24.14
C ASP A 319 12.26 12.26 -23.32
N ALA A 320 11.06 12.81 -23.61
CA ALA A 320 10.47 13.87 -22.83
C ALA A 320 10.12 13.41 -21.39
N LEU A 321 9.62 12.18 -21.24
CA LEU A 321 9.39 11.59 -19.92
C LEU A 321 10.70 11.48 -19.14
N LEU A 322 11.74 10.92 -19.74
CA LEU A 322 13.06 10.73 -19.13
C LEU A 322 13.72 12.04 -18.71
N ALA A 323 13.58 13.08 -19.51
CA ALA A 323 14.11 14.43 -19.20
C ALA A 323 13.48 15.05 -17.94
N GLY A 324 12.29 14.59 -17.55
CA GLY A 324 11.59 15.04 -16.35
C GLY A 324 11.96 14.27 -15.09
N VAL A 325 12.65 13.13 -15.20
CA VAL A 325 13.04 12.31 -14.04
C VAL A 325 14.08 13.04 -13.20
N GLY A 326 13.75 13.25 -11.93
CA GLY A 326 14.60 13.99 -10.99
C GLY A 326 15.33 13.12 -9.98
N SER A 327 14.76 11.95 -9.62
CA SER A 327 15.33 11.07 -8.61
C SER A 327 16.51 10.25 -9.16
N PRO A 328 17.72 10.35 -8.56
CA PRO A 328 18.93 9.74 -9.13
C PRO A 328 18.88 8.20 -9.23
N ASP A 329 18.22 7.55 -8.30
CA ASP A 329 18.03 6.09 -8.30
C ASP A 329 17.09 5.64 -9.44
N VAL A 330 16.00 6.37 -9.68
CA VAL A 330 15.08 6.14 -10.80
C VAL A 330 15.77 6.38 -12.14
N ALA A 331 16.48 7.50 -12.29
CA ALA A 331 17.26 7.81 -13.49
C ALA A 331 18.31 6.72 -13.79
N ARG A 332 19.00 6.21 -12.77
CA ARG A 332 19.97 5.12 -12.88
C ARG A 332 19.33 3.82 -13.38
N ILE A 333 18.19 3.44 -12.83
CA ILE A 333 17.48 2.22 -13.25
C ILE A 333 17.04 2.33 -14.72
N LEU A 334 16.43 3.45 -15.11
CA LEU A 334 15.95 3.67 -16.47
C LEU A 334 17.13 3.71 -17.48
N SER A 335 18.21 4.40 -17.14
CA SER A 335 19.42 4.46 -17.96
C SER A 335 20.02 3.08 -18.23
N ARG A 336 20.10 2.22 -17.19
CA ARG A 336 20.58 0.84 -17.32
C ARG A 336 19.70 0.00 -18.28
N GLN A 337 18.39 0.16 -18.17
CA GLN A 337 17.44 -0.57 -19.02
C GLN A 337 17.38 -0.07 -20.46
N LEU A 338 17.75 1.17 -20.71
CA LEU A 338 17.95 1.72 -22.07
C LEU A 338 19.28 1.28 -22.68
N GLY A 339 20.27 0.94 -21.85
CA GLY A 339 21.62 0.52 -22.23
C GLY A 339 21.81 -1.00 -22.32
N HIS A 340 23.02 -1.42 -21.93
CA HIS A 340 23.47 -2.81 -22.04
C HIS A 340 22.86 -3.78 -21.02
N GLU A 341 22.23 -3.28 -19.95
CA GLU A 341 21.53 -4.11 -18.96
C GLU A 341 20.04 -4.36 -19.32
N ARG A 342 19.64 -4.01 -20.53
CA ARG A 342 18.26 -4.22 -21.00
C ARG A 342 17.87 -5.70 -20.92
N VAL A 343 16.77 -5.96 -20.23
CA VAL A 343 16.20 -7.32 -20.15
C VAL A 343 15.73 -7.76 -21.53
N THR A 344 16.19 -8.93 -21.96
CA THR A 344 15.80 -9.51 -23.25
C THR A 344 14.46 -10.23 -23.17
N ALA A 345 13.77 -10.38 -24.32
CA ALA A 345 12.53 -11.16 -24.39
C ALA A 345 12.71 -12.62 -23.95
N ALA A 346 13.89 -13.21 -24.22
CA ALA A 346 14.21 -14.57 -23.77
C ALA A 346 14.34 -14.65 -22.24
N ALA A 347 15.00 -13.67 -21.60
CA ALA A 347 15.11 -13.60 -20.15
C ALA A 347 13.73 -13.40 -19.51
N TYR A 348 12.88 -12.55 -20.09
CA TYR A 348 11.51 -12.33 -19.65
C TYR A 348 10.65 -13.60 -19.75
N ALA A 349 10.71 -14.33 -20.88
CA ALA A 349 10.00 -15.60 -21.05
C ALA A 349 10.43 -16.65 -20.01
N ALA A 350 11.75 -16.73 -19.73
CA ALA A 350 12.28 -17.60 -18.70
C ALA A 350 11.80 -17.19 -17.30
N ALA A 351 11.70 -15.90 -17.00
CA ALA A 351 11.16 -15.38 -15.73
C ALA A 351 9.67 -15.72 -15.56
N LEU A 352 8.85 -15.62 -16.62
CA LEU A 352 7.44 -16.04 -16.58
C LEU A 352 7.29 -17.54 -16.28
N ALA A 353 8.13 -18.40 -16.89
CA ALA A 353 8.12 -19.83 -16.59
C ALA A 353 8.52 -20.14 -15.13
N ARG A 354 9.46 -19.39 -14.58
CA ARG A 354 9.86 -19.51 -13.17
C ARG A 354 8.78 -18.99 -12.22
N ARG A 355 8.06 -17.92 -12.60
CA ARG A 355 6.90 -17.43 -11.86
C ARG A 355 5.84 -18.51 -11.66
N GLN A 356 5.57 -19.33 -12.68
CA GLN A 356 4.66 -20.46 -12.55
C GLN A 356 5.15 -21.48 -11.52
N LYS A 357 6.47 -21.73 -11.45
CA LYS A 357 7.05 -22.61 -10.42
C LYS A 357 6.91 -22.01 -9.02
N LEU A 358 7.09 -20.69 -8.87
CA LEU A 358 6.87 -19.99 -7.61
C LEU A 358 5.40 -20.11 -7.16
N GLN A 359 4.45 -19.91 -8.07
CA GLN A 359 3.01 -20.08 -7.79
C GLN A 359 2.69 -21.52 -7.35
N ALA A 360 3.24 -22.51 -8.04
CA ALA A 360 3.07 -23.91 -7.67
C ALA A 360 3.69 -24.25 -6.31
N ALA A 361 4.83 -23.66 -5.98
CA ALA A 361 5.48 -23.84 -4.67
C ALA A 361 4.59 -23.29 -3.55
N TYR A 362 4.09 -22.07 -3.67
CA TYR A 362 3.14 -21.50 -2.72
C TYR A 362 1.89 -22.38 -2.56
N ALA A 363 1.25 -22.76 -3.67
CA ALA A 363 0.05 -23.60 -3.64
C ALA A 363 0.30 -24.92 -2.90
N ARG A 364 1.47 -25.55 -3.12
CA ARG A 364 1.88 -26.78 -2.43
C ARG A 364 2.03 -26.54 -0.91
N HIS A 365 2.76 -25.50 -0.48
CA HIS A 365 2.93 -25.21 0.94
C HIS A 365 1.60 -24.96 1.65
N PHE A 366 0.68 -24.21 1.02
CA PHE A 366 -0.67 -23.99 1.55
C PHE A 366 -1.44 -25.31 1.71
N ALA A 367 -1.40 -26.19 0.69
CA ALA A 367 -2.14 -27.44 0.69
C ALA A 367 -1.55 -28.47 1.67
N ASP A 368 -0.24 -28.72 1.62
CA ASP A 368 0.43 -29.75 2.41
C ASP A 368 0.31 -29.48 3.91
N HIS A 369 0.36 -28.21 4.31
CA HIS A 369 0.27 -27.79 5.72
C HIS A 369 -1.15 -27.33 6.12
N ARG A 370 -2.11 -27.30 5.20
CA ARG A 370 -3.48 -26.82 5.41
C ARG A 370 -3.52 -25.43 6.04
N LEU A 371 -2.79 -24.48 5.44
CA LEU A 371 -2.64 -23.15 5.99
C LEU A 371 -3.78 -22.22 5.59
N ASP A 372 -4.22 -21.41 6.54
CA ASP A 372 -5.13 -20.28 6.30
C ASP A 372 -4.36 -19.08 5.76
N ALA A 373 -3.14 -18.84 6.24
CA ALA A 373 -2.22 -17.82 5.76
C ALA A 373 -0.76 -18.17 6.12
N LEU A 374 0.20 -17.53 5.43
CA LEU A 374 1.55 -17.35 5.93
C LEU A 374 1.60 -16.10 6.82
N ILE A 375 2.48 -16.08 7.82
CA ILE A 375 2.64 -14.95 8.75
C ILE A 375 4.13 -14.68 9.02
N PHE A 376 4.55 -13.41 8.88
CA PHE A 376 5.95 -13.00 9.01
C PHE A 376 6.06 -11.47 9.16
N PRO A 377 7.24 -10.89 9.52
CA PRO A 377 7.41 -9.44 9.55
C PRO A 377 7.29 -8.85 8.13
N THR A 378 6.48 -7.81 7.95
CA THR A 378 6.33 -7.15 6.63
C THR A 378 7.68 -6.63 6.12
N CYS A 379 8.48 -6.04 7.01
CA CYS A 379 9.81 -5.54 6.72
C CYS A 379 10.79 -5.99 7.82
N LEU A 380 12.05 -6.21 7.44
CA LEU A 380 13.09 -6.67 8.37
C LEU A 380 13.59 -5.58 9.32
N MET A 381 13.22 -4.35 9.11
CA MET A 381 13.66 -3.19 9.88
C MET A 381 12.54 -2.16 10.02
N THR A 382 12.67 -1.30 11.00
CA THR A 382 11.84 -0.09 11.10
C THR A 382 12.24 0.95 10.04
N ALA A 383 11.49 2.04 9.96
CA ALA A 383 11.73 3.11 8.98
C ALA A 383 13.15 3.68 9.09
N PRO A 384 13.99 3.58 8.04
CA PRO A 384 15.30 4.22 8.00
C PRO A 384 15.18 5.75 7.87
N LEU A 385 16.32 6.46 8.06
CA LEU A 385 16.38 7.91 7.88
C LEU A 385 16.22 8.30 6.41
N ILE A 386 15.62 9.46 6.16
CA ILE A 386 15.56 10.06 4.82
C ILE A 386 17.00 10.29 4.32
N GLY A 387 17.25 9.93 3.06
CA GLY A 387 18.57 10.01 2.43
C GLY A 387 19.38 8.72 2.47
N GLN A 388 18.88 7.67 3.17
CA GLN A 388 19.48 6.33 3.14
C GLN A 388 18.91 5.49 2.00
N ASP A 389 18.89 6.02 0.77
CA ASP A 389 18.20 5.38 -0.36
C ASP A 389 19.00 4.22 -0.97
N ASP A 390 20.34 4.29 -0.96
CA ASP A 390 21.20 3.25 -1.54
C ASP A 390 21.51 2.13 -0.54
N ARG A 391 21.89 2.46 0.68
CA ARG A 391 22.32 1.49 1.71
C ARG A 391 21.84 1.90 3.11
N VAL A 392 21.51 0.89 3.90
CA VAL A 392 21.12 1.02 5.32
C VAL A 392 21.96 0.10 6.20
N HIS A 393 22.03 0.44 7.47
CA HIS A 393 22.55 -0.46 8.50
C HIS A 393 21.43 -1.40 8.97
N LEU A 394 21.67 -2.70 8.93
CA LEU A 394 20.80 -3.73 9.50
C LEU A 394 21.63 -4.80 10.17
N SER A 395 21.39 -5.04 11.46
CA SER A 395 22.04 -6.08 12.26
C SER A 395 23.59 -6.07 12.12
N GLY A 396 24.19 -4.86 12.20
CA GLY A 396 25.64 -4.66 12.14
C GLY A 396 26.26 -4.70 10.74
N ARG A 397 25.44 -4.77 9.68
CA ARG A 397 25.90 -4.84 8.29
C ARG A 397 25.33 -3.70 7.45
N GLN A 398 26.09 -3.25 6.45
CA GLN A 398 25.62 -2.37 5.39
C GLN A 398 24.94 -3.21 4.30
N VAL A 399 23.62 -3.02 4.11
CA VAL A 399 22.83 -3.76 3.13
C VAL A 399 22.16 -2.81 2.13
N PRO A 400 21.83 -3.27 0.91
CA PRO A 400 21.09 -2.45 -0.05
C PRO A 400 19.70 -2.12 0.46
N THR A 401 19.32 -0.83 0.47
CA THR A 401 18.06 -0.36 1.06
C THR A 401 16.84 -0.98 0.41
N PHE A 402 16.71 -0.81 -0.91
CA PHE A 402 15.50 -1.25 -1.62
C PHE A 402 15.25 -2.75 -1.47
N GLN A 403 16.26 -3.60 -1.72
CA GLN A 403 16.14 -5.05 -1.63
C GLN A 403 15.80 -5.50 -0.21
N THR A 404 16.35 -4.83 0.80
CA THR A 404 16.06 -5.12 2.22
C THR A 404 14.62 -4.78 2.58
N LEU A 405 14.12 -3.64 2.12
CA LEU A 405 12.77 -3.17 2.41
C LEU A 405 11.68 -4.06 1.81
N ILE A 406 11.92 -4.64 0.62
CA ILE A 406 10.91 -5.45 -0.09
C ILE A 406 11.09 -6.96 0.07
N ARG A 407 12.15 -7.43 0.75
CA ARG A 407 12.57 -8.83 0.77
C ARG A 407 11.45 -9.80 1.10
N ASN A 408 10.62 -9.45 2.06
CA ASN A 408 9.58 -10.34 2.56
C ASN A 408 8.28 -10.29 1.74
N THR A 409 7.96 -9.13 1.16
CA THR A 409 6.69 -8.91 0.45
C THR A 409 6.76 -9.24 -1.05
N ASP A 410 7.97 -9.15 -1.65
CA ASP A 410 8.16 -9.36 -3.11
C ASP A 410 7.85 -10.79 -3.56
N PRO A 411 8.17 -11.89 -2.82
CA PRO A 411 7.83 -13.25 -3.25
C PRO A 411 6.33 -13.47 -3.45
N GLY A 412 5.48 -13.04 -2.50
CA GLY A 412 4.03 -13.10 -2.61
C GLY A 412 3.51 -12.25 -3.78
N SER A 413 4.09 -11.05 -3.99
CA SER A 413 3.77 -10.19 -5.14
C SER A 413 4.10 -10.85 -6.47
N ASN A 414 5.27 -11.50 -6.60
CA ASN A 414 5.66 -12.21 -7.79
C ASN A 414 4.76 -13.40 -8.09
N ALA A 415 4.31 -14.10 -7.06
CA ALA A 415 3.32 -15.17 -7.20
C ALA A 415 1.91 -14.63 -7.52
N GLY A 416 1.64 -13.35 -7.25
CA GLY A 416 0.33 -12.71 -7.44
C GLY A 416 -0.64 -12.94 -6.30
N LEU A 417 -0.15 -13.33 -5.13
CA LEU A 417 -0.94 -13.62 -3.94
C LEU A 417 -1.57 -12.35 -3.33
N PRO A 418 -2.69 -12.49 -2.62
CA PRO A 418 -3.17 -11.45 -1.73
C PRO A 418 -2.28 -11.39 -0.49
N GLY A 419 -1.91 -10.18 -0.06
CA GLY A 419 -1.11 -9.93 1.12
C GLY A 419 -1.62 -8.71 1.89
N ILE A 420 -1.52 -8.74 3.19
CA ILE A 420 -1.95 -7.63 4.05
C ILE A 420 -0.94 -7.39 5.16
N SER A 421 -0.56 -6.13 5.32
CA SER A 421 0.22 -5.68 6.46
C SER A 421 -0.68 -4.98 7.47
N LEU A 422 -0.57 -5.37 8.74
CA LEU A 422 -1.24 -4.70 9.86
C LEU A 422 -0.23 -4.41 10.97
N PRO A 423 -0.50 -3.41 11.85
CA PRO A 423 0.39 -3.09 12.94
C PRO A 423 0.48 -4.23 13.96
N ALA A 424 1.71 -4.68 14.28
CA ALA A 424 1.97 -5.65 15.35
C ALA A 424 2.26 -5.00 16.71
N GLY A 425 2.81 -3.79 16.70
CA GLY A 425 3.25 -3.07 17.90
C GLY A 425 4.26 -1.98 17.56
N LEU A 426 4.88 -1.43 18.60
CA LEU A 426 5.97 -0.46 18.50
C LEU A 426 7.26 -1.05 19.07
N THR A 427 8.39 -0.68 18.46
CA THR A 427 9.70 -0.92 19.07
C THR A 427 9.92 -0.05 20.31
N ALA A 428 10.98 -0.30 21.06
CA ALA A 428 11.38 0.54 22.19
C ALA A 428 11.65 2.00 21.79
N GLU A 429 11.99 2.25 20.52
CA GLU A 429 12.16 3.59 19.95
C GLU A 429 10.82 4.24 19.54
N GLY A 430 9.69 3.58 19.72
CA GLY A 430 8.37 4.08 19.36
C GLY A 430 8.06 4.05 17.86
N LEU A 431 8.75 3.20 17.09
CA LEU A 431 8.52 3.02 15.65
C LEU A 431 7.64 1.81 15.38
N PRO A 432 6.69 1.91 14.42
CA PRO A 432 5.80 0.80 14.08
C PRO A 432 6.52 -0.40 13.48
N VAL A 433 5.99 -1.58 13.81
CA VAL A 433 6.35 -2.84 13.17
C VAL A 433 5.11 -3.43 12.53
N GLY A 434 5.21 -3.79 11.24
CA GLY A 434 4.14 -4.44 10.48
C GLY A 434 4.25 -5.95 10.55
N LEU A 435 3.11 -6.60 10.76
CA LEU A 435 2.90 -8.04 10.62
C LEU A 435 2.26 -8.30 9.25
N GLU A 436 2.89 -9.10 8.43
CA GLU A 436 2.39 -9.51 7.12
C GLU A 436 1.64 -10.83 7.22
N LEU A 437 0.52 -10.90 6.50
CA LEU A 437 -0.12 -12.17 6.17
C LEU A 437 -0.26 -12.29 4.66
N ASP A 438 0.22 -13.40 4.08
CA ASP A 438 -0.03 -13.76 2.69
C ASP A 438 -1.04 -14.91 2.63
N GLY A 439 -2.09 -14.75 1.83
CA GLY A 439 -3.10 -15.79 1.57
C GLY A 439 -2.79 -16.60 0.32
N ALA A 440 -3.43 -17.74 0.13
CA ALA A 440 -3.40 -18.45 -1.13
C ALA A 440 -4.02 -17.61 -2.26
N LEU A 441 -3.61 -17.82 -3.50
CA LEU A 441 -4.12 -17.07 -4.65
C LEU A 441 -5.64 -17.15 -4.73
N GLY A 442 -6.31 -16.01 -4.81
CA GLY A 442 -7.77 -15.90 -4.90
C GLY A 442 -8.53 -16.06 -3.58
N THR A 443 -7.82 -16.14 -2.43
CA THR A 443 -8.47 -16.25 -1.11
C THR A 443 -8.60 -14.90 -0.39
N ASP A 444 -8.71 -13.81 -1.11
CA ASP A 444 -8.70 -12.43 -0.61
C ASP A 444 -9.66 -12.20 0.57
N ARG A 445 -10.93 -12.61 0.42
CA ARG A 445 -11.94 -12.40 1.48
C ARG A 445 -11.68 -13.26 2.72
N HIS A 446 -11.12 -14.46 2.54
CA HIS A 446 -10.71 -15.31 3.66
C HIS A 446 -9.53 -14.69 4.40
N LEU A 447 -8.50 -14.22 3.67
CA LEU A 447 -7.34 -13.53 4.25
C LEU A 447 -7.78 -12.29 5.07
N LEU A 448 -8.66 -11.46 4.51
CA LEU A 448 -9.20 -10.28 5.22
C LEU A 448 -9.97 -10.68 6.49
N ALA A 449 -10.75 -11.78 6.45
CA ALA A 449 -11.49 -12.26 7.60
C ALA A 449 -10.55 -12.81 8.71
N VAL A 450 -9.53 -13.58 8.32
CA VAL A 450 -8.46 -14.05 9.21
C VAL A 450 -7.74 -12.87 9.86
N THR A 451 -7.34 -11.89 9.05
CA THR A 451 -6.63 -10.70 9.54
C THR A 451 -7.50 -9.86 10.48
N ALA A 452 -8.80 -9.71 10.20
CA ALA A 452 -9.73 -9.03 11.10
C ALA A 452 -9.90 -9.75 12.45
N ALA A 453 -9.80 -11.08 12.46
CA ALA A 453 -9.78 -11.84 13.71
C ALA A 453 -8.49 -11.60 14.51
N ILE A 454 -7.35 -11.57 13.82
CA ILE A 454 -6.03 -11.30 14.41
C ILE A 454 -5.96 -9.87 14.96
N GLU A 455 -6.42 -8.87 14.20
CA GLU A 455 -6.41 -7.46 14.63
C GLU A 455 -7.11 -7.24 15.99
N ARG A 456 -8.15 -8.01 16.30
CA ARG A 456 -8.91 -7.87 17.56
C ARG A 456 -8.10 -8.21 18.82
N VAL A 457 -7.07 -9.02 18.70
CA VAL A 457 -6.25 -9.49 19.83
C VAL A 457 -4.87 -8.82 19.89
N LEU A 458 -4.46 -8.17 18.81
CA LEU A 458 -3.22 -7.40 18.80
C LEU A 458 -3.38 -6.02 19.45
N PRO A 459 -2.30 -5.42 19.98
CA PRO A 459 -2.36 -4.10 20.60
C PRO A 459 -2.69 -3.02 19.57
N ARG A 460 -3.64 -2.13 19.91
CA ARG A 460 -3.90 -0.93 19.11
C ARG A 460 -2.75 0.05 19.29
N LEU A 461 -2.23 0.57 18.19
CA LEU A 461 -1.22 1.61 18.26
C LEU A 461 -1.82 2.94 18.77
N PRO A 462 -1.06 3.71 19.55
CA PRO A 462 -1.42 5.10 19.88
C PRO A 462 -1.40 5.97 18.60
N ARG A 463 -1.82 7.22 18.74
CA ARG A 463 -1.64 8.21 17.68
C ARG A 463 -0.15 8.45 17.43
N PRO A 464 0.28 8.65 16.17
CA PRO A 464 1.64 9.10 15.91
C PRO A 464 1.96 10.40 16.67
N PRO A 465 3.21 10.61 17.13
CA PRO A 465 3.56 11.78 17.95
C PRO A 465 3.20 13.12 17.31
N VAL A 466 3.39 13.28 16.00
CA VAL A 466 3.04 14.52 15.27
C VAL A 466 1.53 14.80 15.20
N VAL A 467 0.69 13.81 15.46
CA VAL A 467 -0.77 13.96 15.49
C VAL A 467 -1.24 14.37 16.88
N GLN A 468 -0.46 14.08 17.93
CA GLN A 468 -0.76 14.44 19.31
C GLN A 468 -0.37 15.89 19.62
N ALA A 469 0.63 16.44 18.95
CA ALA A 469 1.12 17.80 19.06
C ALA A 469 0.21 18.79 18.34
#